data_99ec38718a8fec569078ae2b72e11030
#
_entry.id   99ec38718a8fec569078ae2b72e11030
#
_cell.length_a   1.000
_cell.length_b   1.000
_cell.length_c   1.000
_cell.angle_alpha   90.00
_cell.angle_beta   90.00
_cell.angle_gamma   90.00
#
_symmetry.space_group_name_H-M   'P 1'
#
loop_
_entity.id
_entity.type
_entity.pdbx_description
1 polymer ?
#
loop_
_entity_poly.entity_id
_entity_poly.type
_entity_poly.pdbx_seq_one_letter_code
_entity_poly.pdbx_strand_id
1 'polypeptide(L)'
;MRIVAMTNEGQLPMMKNMLNSAMKVGFNMKDFHCYIVSSDKAAAAYNTSEFKKLTTRKMEVILINMRFWDQVLWVDNDIVFFNNCLQDILSHRGSFVMQDDLWGYCTGFFLIRPTAFTNSLFQRCIDRLNSNPESSENDQHVFNKLIKSAPTIIVTKLPLNEYPNGHIYFTGNNKNVANILHNNYLKTTAEKVEKFKNNDMWDESDTAFNLVNKYYI
;
A
#
# COMPACT_ATOMS: atom_id res chain seq x y z
N MET A 1 4.00 15.88 4.81
CA MET A 1 3.51 14.59 4.29
C MET A 1 4.61 13.55 4.38
N ARG A 2 4.25 12.27 4.57
CA ARG A 2 5.17 11.13 4.49
C ARG A 2 4.59 10.02 3.61
N ILE A 3 5.48 9.35 2.88
CA ILE A 3 5.15 8.15 2.12
C ILE A 3 5.61 6.97 2.98
N VAL A 4 4.70 6.09 3.33
CA VAL A 4 4.94 4.98 4.26
C VAL A 4 4.75 3.66 3.55
N ALA A 5 5.74 2.80 3.68
CA ALA A 5 5.69 1.44 3.15
C ALA A 5 6.18 0.45 4.21
N MET A 6 5.75 -0.79 4.12
CA MET A 6 6.19 -1.86 5.01
C MET A 6 6.47 -3.14 4.23
N THR A 7 7.50 -3.86 4.66
CA THR A 7 7.85 -5.17 4.11
C THR A 7 8.30 -6.12 5.21
N ASN A 8 8.37 -7.40 4.90
CA ASN A 8 9.20 -8.34 5.64
C ASN A 8 10.48 -8.66 4.85
N GLU A 9 11.42 -9.37 5.44
CA GLU A 9 12.69 -9.71 4.78
C GLU A 9 12.48 -10.48 3.46
N GLY A 10 11.52 -11.41 3.42
CA GLY A 10 11.22 -12.20 2.21
C GLY A 10 10.63 -11.39 1.04
N GLN A 11 10.10 -10.21 1.31
CA GLN A 11 9.53 -9.31 0.29
C GLN A 11 10.38 -8.06 0.04
N LEU A 12 11.56 -7.97 0.66
CA LEU A 12 12.46 -6.82 0.50
C LEU A 12 12.82 -6.52 -0.96
N PRO A 13 13.04 -7.52 -1.86
CA PRO A 13 13.25 -7.25 -3.28
C PRO A 13 12.11 -6.49 -3.96
N MET A 14 10.84 -6.78 -3.60
CA MET A 14 9.69 -6.03 -4.12
C MET A 14 9.67 -4.59 -3.62
N MET A 15 9.97 -4.35 -2.34
CA MET A 15 10.10 -2.97 -1.83
C MET A 15 11.19 -2.20 -2.58
N LYS A 16 12.35 -2.80 -2.84
CA LYS A 16 13.42 -2.18 -3.63
C LYS A 16 12.93 -1.82 -5.04
N ASN A 17 12.23 -2.72 -5.70
CA ASN A 17 11.61 -2.48 -7.01
C ASN A 17 10.64 -1.30 -6.99
N MET A 18 9.73 -1.26 -6.01
CA MET A 18 8.79 -0.15 -5.82
C MET A 18 9.54 1.18 -5.63
N LEU A 19 10.54 1.23 -4.75
CA LEU A 19 11.34 2.42 -4.47
C LEU A 19 12.14 2.88 -5.70
N ASN A 20 12.76 1.96 -6.44
CA ASN A 20 13.50 2.29 -7.66
C ASN A 20 12.57 2.86 -8.73
N SER A 21 11.36 2.32 -8.89
CA SER A 21 10.36 2.89 -9.79
C SER A 21 9.94 4.32 -9.38
N ALA A 22 9.71 4.55 -8.09
CA ALA A 22 9.38 5.87 -7.55
C ALA A 22 10.53 6.88 -7.77
N MET A 23 11.78 6.47 -7.53
CA MET A 23 12.94 7.31 -7.76
C MET A 23 13.11 7.71 -9.23
N LYS A 24 12.91 6.75 -10.17
CA LYS A 24 13.00 6.97 -11.62
C LYS A 24 12.01 8.03 -12.11
N VAL A 25 10.85 8.15 -11.48
CA VAL A 25 9.84 9.16 -11.83
C VAL A 25 9.91 10.43 -10.97
N GLY A 26 10.98 10.60 -10.19
CA GLY A 26 11.32 11.85 -9.51
C GLY A 26 10.66 12.04 -8.13
N PHE A 27 10.27 10.97 -7.44
CA PHE A 27 9.92 11.09 -6.01
C PHE A 27 11.18 11.42 -5.18
N ASN A 28 11.02 12.24 -4.15
CA ASN A 28 12.08 12.47 -3.18
C ASN A 28 12.18 11.29 -2.20
N MET A 29 13.24 10.52 -2.26
CA MET A 29 13.43 9.32 -1.43
C MET A 29 13.48 9.60 0.06
N LYS A 30 13.82 10.82 0.50
CA LYS A 30 13.80 11.22 1.90
C LYS A 30 12.39 11.30 2.50
N ASP A 31 11.34 11.36 1.65
CA ASP A 31 9.96 11.35 2.09
C ASP A 31 9.43 9.94 2.36
N PHE A 32 10.18 8.90 1.96
CA PHE A 32 9.82 7.50 2.22
C PHE A 32 10.29 7.05 3.60
N HIS A 33 9.37 6.46 4.35
CA HIS A 33 9.54 5.81 5.63
C HIS A 33 9.21 4.32 5.48
N CYS A 34 10.25 3.51 5.42
CA CYS A 34 10.15 2.07 5.13
C CYS A 34 10.30 1.26 6.41
N TYR A 35 9.29 0.51 6.77
CA TYR A 35 9.27 -0.38 7.93
C TYR A 35 9.60 -1.81 7.49
N ILE A 36 10.59 -2.42 8.13
CA ILE A 36 11.06 -3.76 7.84
C ILE A 36 10.76 -4.64 9.05
N VAL A 37 9.81 -5.55 8.88
CA VAL A 37 9.43 -6.51 9.92
C VAL A 37 10.40 -7.67 9.88
N SER A 38 11.11 -7.88 10.98
CA SER A 38 11.92 -9.08 11.15
C SER A 38 11.01 -10.31 11.23
N SER A 39 11.15 -11.22 10.30
CA SER A 39 10.42 -12.48 10.32
C SER A 39 11.31 -13.60 9.82
N ASP A 40 11.31 -14.73 10.55
CA ASP A 40 12.06 -15.92 10.17
C ASP A 40 11.51 -16.62 8.92
N LYS A 41 10.44 -16.11 8.32
CA LYS A 41 9.73 -16.73 7.21
C LYS A 41 9.79 -15.88 5.97
N ALA A 42 10.09 -16.52 4.85
CA ALA A 42 9.89 -16.00 3.50
C ALA A 42 8.45 -15.48 3.32
N ALA A 43 8.24 -14.68 2.29
CA ALA A 43 7.00 -14.02 1.94
C ALA A 43 5.73 -14.80 2.31
N ALA A 44 4.92 -14.23 3.18
CA ALA A 44 3.65 -14.82 3.58
C ALA A 44 2.70 -14.90 2.38
N ALA A 45 2.21 -16.10 2.09
CA ALA A 45 1.19 -16.29 1.07
C ALA A 45 -0.15 -15.67 1.51
N TYR A 46 -0.93 -15.19 0.54
CA TYR A 46 -2.24 -14.59 0.80
C TYR A 46 -3.13 -15.49 1.68
N ASN A 47 -3.78 -14.89 2.67
CA ASN A 47 -4.71 -15.54 3.61
C ASN A 47 -4.09 -16.54 4.62
N THR A 48 -2.78 -16.58 4.79
CA THR A 48 -2.14 -17.34 5.88
C THR A 48 -2.19 -16.54 7.19
N SER A 49 -1.90 -17.21 8.33
CA SER A 49 -1.78 -16.54 9.64
C SER A 49 -0.67 -15.48 9.65
N GLU A 50 0.42 -15.75 8.96
CA GLU A 50 1.55 -14.82 8.79
C GLU A 50 1.13 -13.58 7.99
N PHE A 51 0.36 -13.76 6.91
CA PHE A 51 -0.19 -12.65 6.12
C PHE A 51 -1.09 -11.75 6.99
N LYS A 52 -1.97 -12.33 7.81
CA LYS A 52 -2.83 -11.57 8.72
C LYS A 52 -2.04 -10.79 9.76
N LYS A 53 -1.00 -11.38 10.34
CA LYS A 53 -0.10 -10.67 11.26
C LYS A 53 0.55 -9.47 10.58
N LEU A 54 1.04 -9.63 9.36
CA LEU A 54 1.63 -8.55 8.57
C LEU A 54 0.60 -7.46 8.26
N THR A 55 -0.61 -7.81 7.85
CA THR A 55 -1.65 -6.82 7.53
C THR A 55 -2.18 -6.10 8.78
N THR A 56 -2.20 -6.76 9.95
CA THR A 56 -2.47 -6.09 11.23
C THR A 56 -1.33 -5.13 11.58
N ARG A 57 -0.07 -5.57 11.45
CA ARG A 57 1.11 -4.72 11.69
C ARG A 57 1.14 -3.50 10.75
N LYS A 58 0.71 -3.67 9.50
CA LYS A 58 0.49 -2.57 8.55
C LYS A 58 -0.44 -1.50 9.14
N MET A 59 -1.60 -1.89 9.68
CA MET A 59 -2.54 -0.94 10.27
C MET A 59 -1.95 -0.21 11.48
N GLU A 60 -1.14 -0.89 12.29
CA GLU A 60 -0.43 -0.28 13.43
C GLU A 60 0.61 0.75 12.94
N VAL A 61 1.42 0.41 11.93
CA VAL A 61 2.41 1.31 11.34
C VAL A 61 1.74 2.56 10.76
N ILE A 62 0.62 2.40 10.06
CA ILE A 62 -0.15 3.54 9.54
C ILE A 62 -0.62 4.42 10.70
N LEU A 63 -1.25 3.83 11.72
CA LEU A 63 -1.77 4.58 12.87
C LEU A 63 -0.67 5.34 13.62
N ILE A 64 0.53 4.75 13.77
CA ILE A 64 1.68 5.41 14.36
C ILE A 64 2.06 6.65 13.53
N ASN A 65 2.17 6.52 12.22
CA ASN A 65 2.55 7.64 11.34
C ASN A 65 1.49 8.75 11.32
N MET A 66 0.21 8.42 11.42
CA MET A 66 -0.89 9.38 11.52
C MET A 66 -0.82 10.29 12.74
N ARG A 67 -0.07 9.92 13.79
CA ARG A 67 0.13 10.76 14.99
C ARG A 67 1.16 11.87 14.79
N PHE A 68 2.03 11.73 13.81
CA PHE A 68 3.17 12.65 13.60
C PHE A 68 3.05 13.48 12.32
N TRP A 69 2.16 13.09 11.39
CA TRP A 69 2.10 13.71 10.07
C TRP A 69 0.66 14.07 9.68
N ASP A 70 0.47 15.26 9.14
CA ASP A 70 -0.83 15.76 8.68
C ASP A 70 -1.34 15.03 7.42
N GLN A 71 -0.45 14.34 6.72
CA GLN A 71 -0.75 13.55 5.52
C GLN A 71 0.18 12.34 5.46
N VAL A 72 -0.41 11.16 5.29
CA VAL A 72 0.29 9.88 5.15
C VAL A 72 -0.17 9.22 3.84
N LEU A 73 0.76 9.01 2.91
CA LEU A 73 0.53 8.19 1.72
C LEU A 73 1.04 6.78 2.02
N TRP A 74 0.13 5.82 2.08
CA TRP A 74 0.49 4.41 2.18
C TRP A 74 0.72 3.81 0.81
N VAL A 75 1.80 3.02 0.67
CA VAL A 75 2.18 2.34 -0.57
C VAL A 75 2.59 0.90 -0.25
N ASP A 76 1.85 -0.09 -0.78
CA ASP A 76 2.25 -1.49 -0.72
C ASP A 76 3.47 -1.74 -1.62
N ASN A 77 4.26 -2.76 -1.29
CA ASN A 77 5.54 -3.04 -1.97
C ASN A 77 5.39 -3.68 -3.37
N ASP A 78 4.20 -4.10 -3.76
CA ASP A 78 3.88 -4.64 -5.09
C ASP A 78 3.33 -3.57 -6.06
N ILE A 79 3.74 -2.32 -5.84
CA ILE A 79 3.43 -1.18 -6.70
C ILE A 79 4.64 -0.81 -7.57
N VAL A 80 4.38 -0.43 -8.81
CA VAL A 80 5.33 0.22 -9.71
C VAL A 80 4.77 1.57 -10.12
N PHE A 81 5.60 2.61 -10.04
CA PHE A 81 5.27 3.97 -10.45
C PHE A 81 5.71 4.21 -11.90
N PHE A 82 4.82 4.78 -12.72
CA PHE A 82 5.11 5.22 -14.09
C PHE A 82 5.21 6.73 -14.20
N ASN A 83 4.57 7.47 -13.26
CA ASN A 83 4.61 8.93 -13.17
C ASN A 83 4.72 9.37 -11.71
N ASN A 84 5.24 10.60 -11.50
CA ASN A 84 5.16 11.23 -10.19
C ASN A 84 3.75 11.80 -9.99
N CYS A 85 2.87 10.97 -9.45
CA CYS A 85 1.45 11.28 -9.23
C CYS A 85 1.16 12.01 -7.91
N LEU A 86 2.20 12.46 -7.20
CA LEU A 86 2.04 13.02 -5.85
C LEU A 86 1.12 14.25 -5.83
N GLN A 87 1.31 15.18 -6.76
CA GLN A 87 0.50 16.40 -6.81
C GLN A 87 -0.96 16.10 -7.20
N ASP A 88 -1.17 15.13 -8.09
CA ASP A 88 -2.50 14.67 -8.43
C ASP A 88 -3.23 14.10 -7.20
N ILE A 89 -2.61 13.16 -6.48
CA ILE A 89 -3.19 12.56 -5.27
C ILE A 89 -3.51 13.64 -4.22
N LEU A 90 -2.62 14.63 -4.04
CA LEU A 90 -2.81 15.72 -3.08
C LEU A 90 -3.93 16.68 -3.47
N SER A 91 -4.22 16.83 -4.76
CA SER A 91 -5.29 17.70 -5.28
C SER A 91 -6.69 17.22 -4.92
N HIS A 92 -6.85 15.91 -4.73
CA HIS A 92 -8.13 15.31 -4.36
C HIS A 92 -8.51 15.65 -2.90
N ARG A 93 -9.81 15.90 -2.68
CA ARG A 93 -10.36 16.20 -1.34
C ARG A 93 -10.75 14.90 -0.61
N GLY A 94 -10.96 15.00 0.70
CA GLY A 94 -11.45 13.91 1.53
C GLY A 94 -10.48 13.52 2.64
N SER A 95 -10.96 12.80 3.61
CA SER A 95 -10.14 12.20 4.68
C SER A 95 -9.26 11.09 4.14
N PHE A 96 -9.75 10.40 3.11
CA PHE A 96 -9.02 9.41 2.33
C PHE A 96 -9.11 9.71 0.84
N VAL A 97 -8.01 9.46 0.12
CA VAL A 97 -7.96 9.35 -1.34
C VAL A 97 -7.41 7.97 -1.65
N MET A 98 -8.22 7.08 -2.19
CA MET A 98 -7.93 5.64 -2.25
C MET A 98 -8.00 5.08 -3.66
N GLN A 99 -7.12 4.15 -3.98
CA GLN A 99 -7.26 3.33 -5.17
C GLN A 99 -8.59 2.57 -5.13
N ASP A 100 -9.28 2.53 -6.28
CA ASP A 100 -10.47 1.70 -6.45
C ASP A 100 -10.06 0.24 -6.71
N ASP A 101 -10.67 -0.70 -5.98
CA ASP A 101 -10.46 -2.14 -6.17
C ASP A 101 -11.70 -2.83 -6.74
N LEU A 102 -12.48 -2.14 -7.57
CA LEU A 102 -13.74 -2.58 -8.19
C LEU A 102 -14.85 -2.89 -7.18
N TRP A 103 -14.53 -3.67 -6.16
CA TRP A 103 -15.47 -4.15 -5.12
C TRP A 103 -15.43 -3.34 -3.83
N GLY A 104 -14.51 -2.38 -3.72
CA GLY A 104 -14.33 -1.58 -2.52
C GLY A 104 -13.17 -0.59 -2.64
N TYR A 105 -12.66 -0.19 -1.50
CA TYR A 105 -11.46 0.63 -1.38
C TYR A 105 -10.24 -0.28 -1.22
N CYS A 106 -9.19 -0.03 -2.00
CA CYS A 106 -7.93 -0.75 -1.87
C CYS A 106 -7.13 -0.18 -0.69
N THR A 107 -6.68 -1.04 0.21
CA THR A 107 -5.79 -0.65 1.32
C THR A 107 -4.30 -0.74 0.97
N GLY A 108 -3.95 -0.96 -0.31
CA GLY A 108 -2.56 -1.02 -0.76
C GLY A 108 -2.00 0.29 -1.31
N PHE A 109 -2.88 1.24 -1.70
CA PHE A 109 -2.47 2.56 -2.18
C PHE A 109 -3.50 3.61 -1.80
N PHE A 110 -3.17 4.47 -0.84
CA PHE A 110 -4.09 5.52 -0.39
C PHE A 110 -3.43 6.62 0.43
N LEU A 111 -3.93 7.85 0.24
CA LEU A 111 -3.60 9.00 1.07
C LEU A 111 -4.58 9.09 2.24
N ILE A 112 -4.05 9.39 3.44
CA ILE A 112 -4.81 9.68 4.65
C ILE A 112 -4.53 11.11 5.09
N ARG A 113 -5.61 11.83 5.46
CA ARG A 113 -5.53 13.07 6.24
C ARG A 113 -6.01 12.77 7.64
N PRO A 114 -5.10 12.67 8.63
CA PRO A 114 -5.43 12.28 9.99
C PRO A 114 -6.42 13.21 10.66
N THR A 115 -7.42 12.62 11.29
CA THR A 115 -8.42 13.25 12.15
C THR A 115 -8.72 12.31 13.31
N ALA A 116 -9.43 12.77 14.34
CA ALA A 116 -9.89 11.89 15.42
C ALA A 116 -10.72 10.71 14.88
N PHE A 117 -11.52 10.94 13.82
CA PHE A 117 -12.35 9.90 13.23
C PHE A 117 -11.53 8.87 12.45
N THR A 118 -10.54 9.29 11.64
CA THR A 118 -9.67 8.36 10.90
C THR A 118 -8.79 7.56 11.86
N ASN A 119 -8.27 8.18 12.91
CA ASN A 119 -7.51 7.48 13.97
C ASN A 119 -8.37 6.41 14.65
N SER A 120 -9.62 6.75 15.02
CA SER A 120 -10.56 5.79 15.61
C SER A 120 -10.88 4.64 14.64
N LEU A 121 -11.02 4.92 13.33
CA LEU A 121 -11.25 3.88 12.33
C LEU A 121 -10.10 2.86 12.29
N PHE A 122 -8.84 3.34 12.23
CA PHE A 122 -7.67 2.45 12.23
C PHE A 122 -7.55 1.66 13.53
N GLN A 123 -7.80 2.29 14.69
CA GLN A 123 -7.80 1.56 15.96
C GLN A 123 -8.85 0.44 15.96
N ARG A 124 -10.06 0.71 15.51
CA ARG A 124 -11.12 -0.31 15.39
C ARG A 124 -10.75 -1.42 14.38
N CYS A 125 -10.03 -1.12 13.30
CA CYS A 125 -9.51 -2.13 12.40
C CYS A 125 -8.54 -3.07 13.12
N ILE A 126 -7.58 -2.51 13.87
CA ILE A 126 -6.58 -3.25 14.65
C ILE A 126 -7.27 -4.13 15.68
N ASP A 127 -8.18 -3.56 16.48
CA ASP A 127 -8.92 -4.27 17.51
C ASP A 127 -9.69 -5.47 16.95
N ARG A 128 -10.36 -5.28 15.78
CA ARG A 128 -11.12 -6.34 15.11
C ARG A 128 -10.21 -7.43 14.55
N LEU A 129 -9.09 -7.08 13.94
CA LEU A 129 -8.12 -8.06 13.42
C LEU A 129 -7.51 -8.89 14.55
N ASN A 130 -7.20 -8.26 15.68
CA ASN A 130 -6.63 -8.94 16.86
C ASN A 130 -7.66 -9.79 17.61
N SER A 131 -8.94 -9.37 17.65
CA SER A 131 -9.98 -10.12 18.38
C SER A 131 -10.42 -11.40 17.67
N ASN A 132 -10.14 -11.56 16.38
CA ASN A 132 -10.53 -12.75 15.62
C ASN A 132 -9.41 -13.19 14.64
N PRO A 133 -8.29 -13.71 15.16
CA PRO A 133 -7.13 -14.10 14.34
C PRO A 133 -7.44 -15.26 13.37
N GLU A 134 -8.43 -16.09 13.68
CA GLU A 134 -8.86 -17.21 12.84
C GLU A 134 -9.87 -16.82 11.74
N SER A 135 -10.34 -15.56 11.74
CA SER A 135 -11.25 -15.06 10.70
C SER A 135 -10.60 -15.11 9.32
N SER A 136 -11.37 -15.32 8.26
CA SER A 136 -10.91 -15.13 6.88
C SER A 136 -10.77 -13.67 6.46
N GLU A 137 -11.11 -12.70 7.34
CA GLU A 137 -10.99 -11.27 7.05
C GLU A 137 -9.53 -10.81 7.11
N ASN A 138 -9.11 -10.03 6.13
CA ASN A 138 -7.87 -9.29 6.14
C ASN A 138 -8.12 -7.79 6.42
N ASP A 139 -7.06 -6.98 6.43
CA ASP A 139 -7.11 -5.53 6.65
C ASP A 139 -8.10 -4.83 5.72
N GLN A 140 -8.10 -5.14 4.43
CA GLN A 140 -8.99 -4.53 3.43
C GLN A 140 -10.45 -4.88 3.68
N HIS A 141 -10.75 -6.14 4.02
CA HIS A 141 -12.12 -6.55 4.36
C HIS A 141 -12.65 -5.79 5.58
N VAL A 142 -11.84 -5.75 6.64
CA VAL A 142 -12.21 -5.07 7.89
C VAL A 142 -12.37 -3.58 7.65
N PHE A 143 -11.40 -2.93 6.98
CA PHE A 143 -11.47 -1.51 6.64
C PHE A 143 -12.76 -1.18 5.86
N ASN A 144 -13.04 -1.91 4.78
CA ASN A 144 -14.23 -1.68 3.95
C ASN A 144 -15.55 -1.86 4.70
N LYS A 145 -15.61 -2.77 5.67
CA LYS A 145 -16.79 -2.93 6.54
C LYS A 145 -16.97 -1.74 7.48
N LEU A 146 -15.88 -1.30 8.11
CA LEU A 146 -15.95 -0.23 9.11
C LEU A 146 -16.16 1.15 8.47
N ILE A 147 -15.58 1.44 7.31
CA ILE A 147 -15.74 2.73 6.64
C ILE A 147 -17.19 2.96 6.20
N LYS A 148 -17.91 1.92 5.79
CA LYS A 148 -19.33 2.00 5.45
C LYS A 148 -20.21 2.46 6.62
N SER A 149 -19.80 2.20 7.85
CA SER A 149 -20.49 2.62 9.08
C SER A 149 -20.00 3.96 9.64
N ALA A 150 -19.13 4.66 8.90
CA ALA A 150 -18.51 5.93 9.32
C ALA A 150 -18.85 7.07 8.33
N PRO A 151 -20.11 7.54 8.25
CA PRO A 151 -20.60 8.47 7.23
C PRO A 151 -19.94 9.85 7.26
N THR A 152 -19.28 10.20 8.36
CA THR A 152 -18.53 11.47 8.51
C THR A 152 -17.15 11.43 7.84
N ILE A 153 -16.69 10.27 7.42
CA ILE A 153 -15.40 10.10 6.74
C ILE A 153 -15.62 10.18 5.23
N ILE A 154 -15.07 11.21 4.62
CA ILE A 154 -15.16 11.40 3.17
C ILE A 154 -14.02 10.62 2.51
N VAL A 155 -14.39 9.73 1.59
CA VAL A 155 -13.46 8.94 0.78
C VAL A 155 -13.60 9.33 -0.68
N THR A 156 -12.49 9.75 -1.30
CA THR A 156 -12.40 9.95 -2.75
C THR A 156 -11.72 8.75 -3.39
N LYS A 157 -12.35 8.15 -4.40
CA LYS A 157 -11.74 7.10 -5.21
C LYS A 157 -10.87 7.71 -6.29
N LEU A 158 -9.65 7.20 -6.45
CA LEU A 158 -8.79 7.53 -7.59
C LEU A 158 -9.34 6.89 -8.88
N PRO A 159 -9.18 7.55 -10.03
CA PRO A 159 -9.63 7.02 -11.31
C PRO A 159 -8.96 5.67 -11.64
N LEU A 160 -9.75 4.64 -11.93
CA LEU A 160 -9.26 3.26 -12.12
C LEU A 160 -8.34 3.10 -13.34
N ASN A 161 -8.51 3.93 -14.36
CA ASN A 161 -7.64 3.92 -15.55
C ASN A 161 -6.26 4.53 -15.28
N GLU A 162 -6.15 5.46 -14.32
CA GLU A 162 -4.91 6.15 -13.95
C GLU A 162 -4.21 5.47 -12.77
N TYR A 163 -4.98 4.79 -11.93
CA TYR A 163 -4.50 4.04 -10.76
C TYR A 163 -4.99 2.60 -10.80
N PRO A 164 -4.65 1.84 -11.87
CA PRO A 164 -5.17 0.49 -12.04
C PRO A 164 -4.59 -0.51 -11.02
N ASN A 165 -5.43 -1.49 -10.69
CA ASN A 165 -4.96 -2.73 -10.11
C ASN A 165 -4.37 -3.65 -11.21
N GLY A 166 -3.75 -4.75 -10.81
CA GLY A 166 -3.08 -5.65 -11.75
C GLY A 166 -4.02 -6.23 -12.81
N HIS A 167 -5.26 -6.55 -12.45
CA HIS A 167 -6.22 -7.06 -13.43
C HIS A 167 -6.50 -6.02 -14.53
N ILE A 168 -6.88 -4.82 -14.16
CA ILE A 168 -7.21 -3.73 -15.11
C ILE A 168 -5.99 -3.36 -15.95
N TYR A 169 -4.80 -3.30 -15.36
CA TYR A 169 -3.59 -2.92 -16.09
C TYR A 169 -3.21 -3.95 -17.18
N PHE A 170 -3.24 -5.24 -16.83
CA PHE A 170 -2.79 -6.28 -17.77
C PHE A 170 -3.84 -6.72 -18.78
N THR A 171 -5.13 -6.49 -18.50
CA THR A 171 -6.23 -6.84 -19.45
C THR A 171 -6.81 -5.64 -20.19
N GLY A 172 -6.55 -4.41 -19.73
CA GLY A 172 -7.07 -3.17 -20.31
C GLY A 172 -6.11 -2.48 -21.27
N ASN A 173 -6.56 -1.35 -21.81
CA ASN A 173 -5.81 -0.49 -22.74
C ASN A 173 -5.32 0.82 -22.07
N ASN A 174 -5.11 0.79 -20.76
CA ASN A 174 -4.82 1.98 -19.95
C ASN A 174 -3.32 2.20 -19.65
N LYS A 175 -2.42 1.42 -20.26
CA LYS A 175 -0.97 1.48 -19.99
C LYS A 175 -0.37 2.88 -20.21
N ASN A 176 -0.88 3.62 -21.20
CA ASN A 176 -0.36 4.95 -21.56
C ASN A 176 -0.82 6.08 -20.61
N VAL A 177 -1.83 5.85 -19.77
CA VAL A 177 -2.37 6.85 -18.84
C VAL A 177 -2.16 6.46 -17.37
N ALA A 178 -1.70 5.25 -17.11
CA ALA A 178 -1.48 4.76 -15.76
C ALA A 178 -0.36 5.54 -15.05
N ASN A 179 -0.65 6.01 -13.84
CA ASN A 179 0.32 6.61 -12.94
C ASN A 179 1.07 5.55 -12.14
N ILE A 180 0.37 4.47 -11.79
CA ILE A 180 0.91 3.32 -11.06
C ILE A 180 0.39 2.01 -11.66
N LEU A 181 1.04 0.92 -11.31
CA LEU A 181 0.48 -0.43 -11.35
C LEU A 181 0.53 -1.02 -9.95
N HIS A 182 -0.60 -1.46 -9.42
CA HIS A 182 -0.66 -2.24 -8.19
C HIS A 182 -0.93 -3.71 -8.51
N ASN A 183 0.09 -4.57 -8.40
CA ASN A 183 0.05 -5.97 -8.83
C ASN A 183 -0.60 -6.89 -7.78
N ASN A 184 -1.78 -6.52 -7.27
CA ASN A 184 -2.45 -7.12 -6.12
C ASN A 184 -3.31 -8.37 -6.42
N TYR A 185 -3.54 -8.74 -7.69
CA TYR A 185 -4.40 -9.87 -8.07
C TYR A 185 -3.70 -11.23 -8.08
N LEU A 186 -2.39 -11.25 -7.88
CA LEU A 186 -1.61 -12.48 -7.78
C LEU A 186 -1.47 -12.92 -6.33
N LYS A 187 -1.48 -14.23 -6.10
CA LYS A 187 -1.57 -14.79 -4.74
C LYS A 187 -0.21 -14.90 -4.03
N THR A 188 0.86 -15.08 -4.79
CA THR A 188 2.19 -15.30 -4.23
C THR A 188 3.17 -14.20 -4.63
N THR A 189 4.18 -13.98 -3.80
CA THR A 189 5.28 -13.06 -4.11
C THR A 189 6.03 -13.48 -5.37
N ALA A 190 6.24 -14.78 -5.58
CA ALA A 190 6.93 -15.31 -6.76
C ALA A 190 6.19 -14.95 -8.06
N GLU A 191 4.86 -15.16 -8.11
CA GLU A 191 4.04 -14.77 -9.26
C GLU A 191 4.11 -13.26 -9.54
N LYS A 192 4.10 -12.43 -8.50
CA LYS A 192 4.21 -10.97 -8.63
C LYS A 192 5.55 -10.55 -9.21
N VAL A 193 6.65 -11.12 -8.70
CA VAL A 193 8.01 -10.87 -9.19
C VAL A 193 8.17 -11.32 -10.65
N GLU A 194 7.71 -12.52 -10.97
CA GLU A 194 7.75 -13.03 -12.33
C GLU A 194 6.96 -12.14 -13.29
N LYS A 195 5.77 -11.68 -12.87
CA LYS A 195 4.94 -10.77 -13.67
C LYS A 195 5.65 -9.45 -13.94
N PHE A 196 6.32 -8.87 -12.96
CA PHE A 196 7.12 -7.66 -13.15
C PHE A 196 8.31 -7.90 -14.08
N LYS A 197 9.07 -9.00 -13.92
CA LYS A 197 10.20 -9.36 -14.78
C LYS A 197 9.78 -9.54 -16.23
N ASN A 198 8.68 -10.26 -16.46
CA ASN A 198 8.15 -10.51 -17.81
C ASN A 198 7.58 -9.27 -18.52
N ASN A 199 7.49 -8.13 -17.82
CA ASN A 199 7.03 -6.86 -18.38
C ASN A 199 8.05 -5.73 -18.24
N ASP A 200 9.34 -6.04 -18.04
CA ASP A 200 10.44 -5.08 -17.91
C ASP A 200 10.24 -4.05 -16.76
N MET A 201 9.55 -4.47 -15.70
CA MET A 201 9.20 -3.63 -14.54
C MET A 201 9.94 -4.03 -13.26
N TRP A 202 11.11 -4.68 -13.39
CA TRP A 202 11.83 -5.20 -12.24
C TRP A 202 13.23 -4.59 -12.08
N ASP A 203 13.48 -3.99 -10.91
CA ASP A 203 14.77 -3.46 -10.50
C ASP A 203 14.91 -3.57 -8.97
N GLU A 204 15.58 -4.61 -8.51
CA GLU A 204 15.82 -4.88 -7.08
C GLU A 204 17.14 -4.33 -6.55
N SER A 205 17.78 -3.40 -7.27
CA SER A 205 19.00 -2.76 -6.82
C SER A 205 18.79 -1.97 -5.52
N ASP A 206 19.87 -1.79 -4.76
CA ASP A 206 19.85 -1.04 -3.49
C ASP A 206 19.84 0.49 -3.68
N THR A 207 19.77 0.98 -4.91
CA THR A 207 19.99 2.40 -5.24
C THR A 207 19.01 3.31 -4.49
N ALA A 208 17.72 3.15 -4.67
CA ALA A 208 16.71 3.94 -3.95
C ALA A 208 16.62 3.55 -2.47
N PHE A 209 16.75 2.26 -2.16
CA PHE A 209 16.66 1.75 -0.79
C PHE A 209 17.72 2.35 0.15
N ASN A 210 18.90 2.69 -0.36
CA ASN A 210 19.93 3.34 0.43
C ASN A 210 19.63 4.80 0.79
N LEU A 211 18.66 5.42 0.11
CA LEU A 211 18.31 6.84 0.27
C LEU A 211 17.08 7.08 1.18
N VAL A 212 16.34 6.03 1.54
CA VAL A 212 15.10 6.15 2.35
C VAL A 212 15.37 6.02 3.84
N ASN A 213 14.39 6.48 4.66
CA ASN A 213 14.39 6.24 6.10
C ASN A 213 13.93 4.80 6.39
N LYS A 214 14.73 4.04 7.11
CA LYS A 214 14.47 2.62 7.43
C LYS A 214 14.24 2.40 8.92
N TYR A 215 13.22 1.62 9.25
CA TYR A 215 12.85 1.25 10.61
C TYR A 215 12.69 -0.28 10.69
N TYR A 216 13.48 -0.91 11.52
CA TYR A 216 13.39 -2.34 11.79
C TYR A 216 12.51 -2.57 13.01
N ILE A 217 11.45 -3.39 12.89
CA ILE A 217 10.40 -3.56 13.90
C ILE A 217 10.00 -5.02 14.10
#